data_284e0b761c1fde31727a2de88a9233b9
#
_entry.id   284e0b761c1fde31727a2de88a9233b9
#
_cell.length_a   1.000
_cell.length_b   1.000
_cell.length_c   1.000
_cell.angle_alpha   90.00
_cell.angle_beta   90.00
_cell.angle_gamma   90.00
#
_symmetry.space_group_name_H-M   'P 1'
#
loop_
_entity.id
_entity.type
_entity.pdbx_description
1 polymer ?
#
loop_
_entity_poly.entity_id
_entity_poly.type
_entity_poly.pdbx_seq_one_letter_code
_entity_poly.pdbx_strand_id
1 'polypeptide(L)'
;MNQQRGMEQQHSMNQQLGQWIELPKITDPRGNLTVVEQCKDVHFEIKRAYWVYDVPAGESRGGHAHKALHQLLVAMSGSFTVNLDDGFRKASYLLNHPWEGLLIEPGIWRTLDDFSSGAVCLVLADELYDESDYIYDYQDFLAYKASNP
;
A
#
# COMPACT_ATOMS: atom_id res chain seq x y z
N MET A 1 -3.03 28.91 -17.00
CA MET A 1 -2.19 27.84 -17.56
C MET A 1 -1.04 27.42 -16.62
N ASN A 2 -0.29 28.35 -16.04
CA ASN A 2 0.80 27.98 -15.13
C ASN A 2 0.37 27.36 -13.80
N GLN A 3 -0.84 27.67 -13.31
CA GLN A 3 -1.36 27.08 -12.06
C GLN A 3 -1.79 25.62 -12.22
N GLN A 4 -2.31 25.23 -13.39
CA GLN A 4 -2.68 23.84 -13.66
C GLN A 4 -1.45 22.93 -13.74
N ARG A 5 -0.36 23.40 -14.37
CA ARG A 5 0.89 22.63 -14.45
C ARG A 5 1.54 22.44 -13.08
N GLY A 6 1.46 23.44 -12.21
CA GLY A 6 1.97 23.33 -10.85
C GLY A 6 1.19 22.33 -9.99
N MET A 7 -0.15 22.30 -10.15
CA MET A 7 -1.00 21.34 -9.44
C MET A 7 -0.82 19.91 -9.94
N GLU A 8 -0.65 19.71 -11.25
CA GLU A 8 -0.37 18.40 -11.82
C GLU A 8 0.98 17.86 -11.36
N GLN A 9 2.01 18.71 -11.27
CA GLN A 9 3.33 18.31 -10.77
C GLN A 9 3.30 18.00 -9.27
N GLN A 10 2.57 18.76 -8.46
CA GLN A 10 2.40 18.46 -7.03
C GLN A 10 1.63 17.16 -6.83
N HIS A 11 0.59 16.94 -7.62
CA HIS A 11 -0.20 15.72 -7.57
C HIS A 11 0.64 14.50 -7.96
N SER A 12 1.44 14.61 -9.02
CA SER A 12 2.38 13.57 -9.46
C SER A 12 3.44 13.27 -8.39
N MET A 13 3.98 14.29 -7.70
CA MET A 13 4.96 14.10 -6.64
C MET A 13 4.37 13.43 -5.40
N ASN A 14 3.09 13.73 -5.04
CA ASN A 14 2.40 13.07 -3.93
C ASN A 14 2.04 11.61 -4.25
N GLN A 15 1.79 11.28 -5.52
CA GLN A 15 1.51 9.91 -5.96
C GLN A 15 2.72 8.98 -5.88
N GLN A 16 3.96 9.54 -5.77
CA GLN A 16 5.18 8.72 -5.69
C GLN A 16 5.31 7.92 -4.40
N LEU A 17 4.65 8.31 -3.30
CA LEU A 17 4.68 7.55 -2.06
C LEU A 17 3.76 6.34 -2.16
N GLY A 18 2.50 6.54 -2.49
CA GLY A 18 1.55 5.48 -2.74
C GLY A 18 0.67 5.85 -3.92
N GLN A 19 0.23 4.85 -4.67
CA GLN A 19 -0.61 5.06 -5.83
C GLN A 19 -1.95 4.36 -5.64
N TRP A 20 -3.05 5.12 -5.71
CA TRP A 20 -4.38 4.54 -5.74
C TRP A 20 -4.61 3.79 -7.04
N ILE A 21 -5.09 2.56 -6.92
CA ILE A 21 -5.52 1.74 -8.04
C ILE A 21 -7.02 1.50 -7.87
N GLU A 22 -7.82 2.00 -8.80
CA GLU A 22 -9.24 1.68 -8.83
C GLU A 22 -9.42 0.31 -9.47
N LEU A 23 -9.98 -0.63 -8.70
CA LEU A 23 -10.17 -2.01 -9.13
C LEU A 23 -11.53 -2.17 -9.78
N PRO A 24 -11.69 -3.12 -10.72
CA PRO A 24 -12.99 -3.41 -11.31
C PRO A 24 -14.04 -3.76 -10.25
N LYS A 25 -15.21 -3.13 -10.35
CA LYS A 25 -16.34 -3.40 -9.46
C LYS A 25 -17.55 -3.75 -10.30
N ILE A 26 -17.97 -4.98 -10.22
CA ILE A 26 -19.10 -5.50 -10.96
C ILE A 26 -20.27 -5.63 -10.00
N THR A 27 -21.35 -4.88 -10.26
CA THR A 27 -22.52 -4.77 -9.38
C THR A 27 -23.74 -5.34 -10.08
N ASP A 28 -24.50 -6.21 -9.38
CA ASP A 28 -25.81 -6.67 -9.79
C ASP A 28 -26.68 -6.89 -8.54
N PRO A 29 -27.97 -7.31 -8.68
CA PRO A 29 -28.83 -7.49 -7.51
C PRO A 29 -28.35 -8.49 -6.48
N ARG A 30 -27.36 -9.34 -6.80
CA ARG A 30 -26.78 -10.33 -5.87
C ARG A 30 -25.61 -9.76 -5.07
N GLY A 31 -25.14 -8.51 -5.39
CA GLY A 31 -24.04 -7.87 -4.70
C GLY A 31 -22.96 -7.37 -5.65
N ASN A 32 -21.75 -7.22 -5.10
CA ASN A 32 -20.60 -6.68 -5.81
C ASN A 32 -19.49 -7.73 -5.91
N LEU A 33 -18.76 -7.68 -7.02
CA LEU A 33 -17.55 -8.49 -7.24
C LEU A 33 -16.43 -7.56 -7.67
N THR A 34 -15.27 -7.72 -7.03
CA THR A 34 -14.04 -7.02 -7.42
C THR A 34 -12.96 -8.04 -7.73
N VAL A 35 -12.18 -7.79 -8.76
CA VAL A 35 -11.12 -8.69 -9.23
C VAL A 35 -9.80 -7.96 -9.31
N VAL A 36 -8.71 -8.67 -9.00
CA VAL A 36 -7.35 -8.22 -9.28
C VAL A 36 -6.67 -9.29 -10.12
N GLU A 37 -6.32 -8.92 -11.34
CA GLU A 37 -5.61 -9.80 -12.27
C GLU A 37 -4.17 -9.35 -12.41
N GLN A 38 -3.24 -10.30 -12.30
CA GLN A 38 -1.82 -9.99 -12.46
C GLN A 38 -1.52 -9.42 -13.85
N CYS A 39 -0.60 -8.46 -13.90
CA CYS A 39 -0.16 -7.82 -15.14
C CYS A 39 -1.29 -7.09 -15.89
N LYS A 40 -2.41 -6.82 -15.23
CA LYS A 40 -3.56 -6.10 -15.78
C LYS A 40 -4.02 -5.01 -14.82
N ASP A 41 -4.63 -5.37 -13.68
CA ASP A 41 -5.07 -4.42 -12.66
C ASP A 41 -3.89 -3.92 -11.82
N VAL A 42 -2.88 -4.76 -11.65
CA VAL A 42 -1.56 -4.41 -11.10
C VAL A 42 -0.49 -4.67 -12.17
N HIS A 43 0.61 -3.92 -12.14
CA HIS A 43 1.67 -4.01 -13.16
C HIS A 43 2.65 -5.16 -12.93
N PHE A 44 2.37 -6.04 -11.97
CA PHE A 44 3.28 -7.12 -11.59
C PHE A 44 2.57 -8.48 -11.56
N GLU A 45 3.38 -9.55 -11.59
CA GLU A 45 2.93 -10.91 -11.36
C GLU A 45 2.67 -11.12 -9.86
N ILE A 46 1.49 -11.64 -9.51
CA ILE A 46 1.13 -11.88 -8.12
C ILE A 46 1.68 -13.25 -7.70
N LYS A 47 2.70 -13.24 -6.84
CA LYS A 47 3.35 -14.47 -6.36
C LYS A 47 2.90 -14.87 -4.96
N ARG A 48 2.36 -13.93 -4.17
CA ARG A 48 1.95 -14.17 -2.79
C ARG A 48 0.77 -13.30 -2.43
N ALA A 49 -0.15 -13.86 -1.67
CA ALA A 49 -1.25 -13.13 -1.04
C ALA A 49 -1.27 -13.46 0.44
N TYR A 50 -1.47 -12.45 1.27
CA TYR A 50 -1.71 -12.64 2.70
C TYR A 50 -2.68 -11.57 3.19
N TRP A 51 -3.27 -11.79 4.36
CA TRP A 51 -4.18 -10.81 4.93
C TRP A 51 -3.98 -10.68 6.42
N VAL A 52 -4.18 -9.46 6.91
CA VAL A 52 -4.04 -9.08 8.30
C VAL A 52 -5.45 -8.84 8.84
N TYR A 53 -5.78 -9.46 9.97
CA TYR A 53 -7.11 -9.39 10.55
C TYR A 53 -7.02 -9.50 12.07
N ASP A 54 -8.12 -9.20 12.77
CA ASP A 54 -8.21 -9.25 14.24
C ASP A 54 -7.14 -8.38 14.91
N VAL A 55 -6.82 -7.22 14.32
CA VAL A 55 -5.88 -6.29 14.93
C VAL A 55 -6.59 -5.58 16.10
N PRO A 56 -6.06 -5.69 17.33
CA PRO A 56 -6.69 -5.02 18.46
C PRO A 56 -6.67 -3.49 18.32
N ALA A 57 -7.66 -2.82 18.93
CA ALA A 57 -7.72 -1.37 18.92
C ALA A 57 -6.44 -0.77 19.53
N GLY A 58 -5.90 0.23 18.83
CA GLY A 58 -4.66 0.92 19.27
C GLY A 58 -3.37 0.25 18.85
N GLU A 59 -3.43 -0.96 18.30
CA GLU A 59 -2.23 -1.65 17.79
C GLU A 59 -1.90 -1.21 16.36
N SER A 60 -0.60 -1.28 16.03
CA SER A 60 -0.13 -1.02 14.68
C SER A 60 0.55 -2.26 14.10
N ARG A 61 0.57 -2.32 12.76
CA ARG A 61 1.22 -3.39 12.00
C ARG A 61 2.17 -2.76 10.98
N GLY A 62 2.98 -3.59 10.33
CA GLY A 62 3.99 -3.11 9.41
C GLY A 62 5.27 -2.77 10.14
N GLY A 63 5.70 -1.49 10.09
CA GLY A 63 6.96 -1.07 10.70
C GLY A 63 8.15 -1.67 9.96
N HIS A 64 8.13 -1.62 8.62
CA HIS A 64 9.21 -2.15 7.79
C HIS A 64 9.19 -1.50 6.41
N ALA A 65 10.24 -1.75 5.66
CA ALA A 65 10.34 -1.44 4.24
C ALA A 65 10.81 -2.66 3.46
N HIS A 66 10.58 -2.65 2.17
CA HIS A 66 11.05 -3.68 1.24
C HIS A 66 12.06 -3.09 0.26
N LYS A 67 13.10 -3.83 -0.07
CA LYS A 67 14.12 -3.41 -1.03
C LYS A 67 13.67 -3.60 -2.48
N ALA A 68 12.96 -4.69 -2.77
CA ALA A 68 12.58 -5.07 -4.14
C ALA A 68 11.10 -5.33 -4.33
N LEU A 69 10.34 -5.65 -3.28
CA LEU A 69 8.97 -6.11 -3.36
C LEU A 69 8.00 -4.98 -3.61
N HIS A 70 7.07 -5.21 -4.56
CA HIS A 70 5.90 -4.38 -4.81
C HIS A 70 4.68 -5.00 -4.12
N GLN A 71 3.81 -4.16 -3.59
CA GLN A 71 2.60 -4.62 -2.90
C GLN A 71 1.38 -3.80 -3.29
N LEU A 72 0.24 -4.47 -3.36
CA LEU A 72 -1.07 -3.82 -3.41
C LEU A 72 -1.81 -4.16 -2.11
N LEU A 73 -2.27 -3.14 -1.38
CA LEU A 73 -3.05 -3.29 -0.17
C LEU A 73 -4.51 -2.94 -0.44
N VAL A 74 -5.43 -3.77 0.07
CA VAL A 74 -6.88 -3.57 -0.11
C VAL A 74 -7.59 -3.78 1.21
N ALA A 75 -8.50 -2.89 1.57
CA ALA A 75 -9.40 -3.07 2.71
C ALA A 75 -10.57 -3.96 2.29
N MET A 76 -10.46 -5.25 2.55
CA MET A 76 -11.51 -6.22 2.22
C MET A 76 -12.75 -6.04 3.10
N SER A 77 -12.57 -5.55 4.31
CA SER A 77 -13.61 -5.26 5.29
C SER A 77 -13.11 -4.17 6.21
N GLY A 78 -14.00 -3.29 6.67
CA GLY A 78 -13.65 -2.23 7.60
C GLY A 78 -12.72 -1.18 6.99
N SER A 79 -11.91 -0.58 7.86
CA SER A 79 -11.00 0.48 7.46
C SER A 79 -9.71 0.45 8.28
N PHE A 80 -8.65 1.00 7.71
CA PHE A 80 -7.36 1.21 8.39
C PHE A 80 -6.59 2.29 7.66
N THR A 81 -5.58 2.84 8.33
CA THR A 81 -4.71 3.87 7.75
C THR A 81 -3.35 3.28 7.43
N VAL A 82 -2.84 3.57 6.24
CA VAL A 82 -1.48 3.22 5.81
C VAL A 82 -0.64 4.48 5.82
N ASN A 83 0.43 4.49 6.61
CA ASN A 83 1.37 5.59 6.69
C ASN A 83 2.62 5.22 5.91
N LEU A 84 2.99 6.04 4.94
CA LEU A 84 4.14 5.83 4.06
C LEU A 84 5.20 6.90 4.29
N ASP A 85 6.47 6.49 4.15
CA ASP A 85 7.62 7.36 4.40
C ASP A 85 8.74 6.92 3.44
N ASP A 86 9.22 7.83 2.59
CA ASP A 86 10.32 7.54 1.66
C ASP A 86 11.69 7.99 2.19
N GLY A 87 11.74 8.44 3.45
CA GLY A 87 12.93 9.02 4.06
C GLY A 87 13.01 10.53 3.93
N PHE A 88 12.18 11.14 3.08
CA PHE A 88 12.14 12.58 2.82
C PHE A 88 10.74 13.15 3.04
N ARG A 89 9.71 12.40 2.66
CA ARG A 89 8.31 12.81 2.75
C ARG A 89 7.48 11.71 3.40
N LYS A 90 6.35 12.12 3.97
CA LYS A 90 5.38 11.22 4.60
C LYS A 90 4.01 11.49 4.02
N ALA A 91 3.21 10.42 3.92
CA ALA A 91 1.82 10.52 3.49
C ALA A 91 1.01 9.43 4.19
N SER A 92 -0.26 9.71 4.44
CA SER A 92 -1.20 8.75 5.03
C SER A 92 -2.39 8.55 4.12
N TYR A 93 -2.85 7.31 4.06
CA TYR A 93 -3.94 6.89 3.18
C TYR A 93 -4.96 6.11 3.99
N LEU A 94 -6.22 6.51 3.92
CA LEU A 94 -7.32 5.75 4.52
C LEU A 94 -7.83 4.72 3.50
N LEU A 95 -7.74 3.43 3.85
CA LEU A 95 -8.29 2.35 3.06
C LEU A 95 -9.60 1.89 3.71
N ASN A 96 -10.70 2.06 2.99
CA ASN A 96 -12.05 1.77 3.49
C ASN A 96 -13.00 1.20 2.44
N HIS A 97 -12.49 0.84 1.27
CA HIS A 97 -13.30 0.28 0.19
C HIS A 97 -12.60 -0.91 -0.47
N PRO A 98 -13.30 -2.05 -0.67
CA PRO A 98 -12.67 -3.22 -1.28
C PRO A 98 -12.36 -3.07 -2.78
N TRP A 99 -12.88 -2.04 -3.44
CA TRP A 99 -12.60 -1.78 -4.86
C TRP A 99 -11.46 -0.77 -5.08
N GLU A 100 -10.78 -0.36 -4.03
CA GLU A 100 -9.63 0.54 -4.10
C GLU A 100 -8.40 -0.11 -3.51
N GLY A 101 -7.33 -0.18 -4.29
CA GLY A 101 -6.05 -0.68 -3.82
C GLY A 101 -5.03 0.44 -3.68
N LEU A 102 -4.11 0.29 -2.73
CA LEU A 102 -2.97 1.17 -2.58
C LEU A 102 -1.72 0.42 -3.00
N LEU A 103 -1.10 0.87 -4.09
CA LEU A 103 0.15 0.31 -4.58
C LEU A 103 1.32 0.96 -3.85
N ILE A 104 2.21 0.14 -3.30
CA ILE A 104 3.42 0.59 -2.62
C ILE A 104 4.61 0.03 -3.35
N GLU A 105 5.47 0.93 -3.85
CA GLU A 105 6.70 0.60 -4.54
C GLU A 105 7.81 0.22 -3.53
N PRO A 106 8.89 -0.44 -3.98
CA PRO A 106 10.05 -0.72 -3.11
C PRO A 106 10.67 0.56 -2.54
N GLY A 107 11.36 0.42 -1.41
CA GLY A 107 12.07 1.54 -0.80
C GLY A 107 11.19 2.52 -0.05
N ILE A 108 10.02 2.08 0.39
CA ILE A 108 9.06 2.88 1.15
C ILE A 108 8.82 2.22 2.51
N TRP A 109 9.07 2.95 3.58
CA TRP A 109 8.72 2.52 4.93
C TRP A 109 7.21 2.63 5.13
N ARG A 110 6.62 1.64 5.78
CA ARG A 110 5.18 1.62 6.04
C ARG A 110 4.84 1.19 7.43
N THR A 111 3.78 1.80 7.97
CA THR A 111 3.06 1.33 9.14
C THR A 111 1.56 1.33 8.83
N LEU A 112 0.83 0.43 9.46
CA LEU A 112 -0.63 0.36 9.35
C LEU A 112 -1.21 0.51 10.75
N ASP A 113 -2.20 1.40 10.91
CA ASP A 113 -2.84 1.64 12.19
C ASP A 113 -4.32 2.02 12.01
N ASP A 114 -4.96 2.41 13.11
CA ASP A 114 -6.38 2.81 13.13
C ASP A 114 -7.30 1.76 12.51
N PHE A 115 -7.07 0.48 12.82
CA PHE A 115 -7.93 -0.60 12.35
C PHE A 115 -9.30 -0.53 13.00
N SER A 116 -10.36 -0.46 12.18
CA SER A 116 -11.71 -0.58 12.67
C SER A 116 -12.01 -2.02 13.12
N SER A 117 -13.08 -2.22 13.91
CA SER A 117 -13.52 -3.56 14.28
C SER A 117 -13.85 -4.37 13.04
N GLY A 118 -13.29 -5.58 12.93
CA GLY A 118 -13.50 -6.46 11.79
C GLY A 118 -12.77 -6.06 10.51
N ALA A 119 -11.81 -5.13 10.59
CA ALA A 119 -11.02 -4.74 9.44
C ALA A 119 -10.15 -5.90 8.94
N VAL A 120 -10.08 -6.05 7.62
CA VAL A 120 -9.24 -7.06 6.96
C VAL A 120 -8.42 -6.36 5.87
N CYS A 121 -7.10 -6.42 6.00
CA CYS A 121 -6.17 -5.93 4.99
C CYS A 121 -5.66 -7.08 4.15
N LEU A 122 -6.03 -7.11 2.87
CA LEU A 122 -5.45 -8.04 1.90
C LEU A 122 -4.20 -7.40 1.30
N VAL A 123 -3.13 -8.19 1.20
CA VAL A 123 -1.90 -7.76 0.56
C VAL A 123 -1.56 -8.74 -0.57
N LEU A 124 -1.37 -8.19 -1.78
CA LEU A 124 -0.90 -8.93 -2.94
C LEU A 124 0.53 -8.48 -3.25
N ALA A 125 1.45 -9.43 -3.40
CA ALA A 125 2.87 -9.14 -3.53
C ALA A 125 3.48 -9.84 -4.74
N ASP A 126 4.50 -9.21 -5.33
CA ASP A 126 5.16 -9.70 -6.54
C ASP A 126 6.36 -10.63 -6.25
N GLU A 127 6.68 -10.86 -4.99
CA GLU A 127 7.78 -11.74 -4.59
C GLU A 127 7.29 -12.76 -3.56
N LEU A 128 7.91 -13.93 -3.55
CA LEU A 128 7.77 -14.89 -2.47
C LEU A 128 8.38 -14.29 -1.19
N TYR A 129 8.00 -14.83 -0.03
CA TYR A 129 8.56 -14.38 1.23
C TYR A 129 10.08 -14.54 1.24
N ASP A 130 10.77 -13.43 1.49
CA ASP A 130 12.22 -13.38 1.59
C ASP A 130 12.58 -12.38 2.68
N GLU A 131 13.04 -12.87 3.82
CA GLU A 131 13.37 -12.03 4.97
C GLU A 131 14.49 -11.03 4.65
N SER A 132 15.40 -11.38 3.75
CA SER A 132 16.51 -10.49 3.37
C SER A 132 16.04 -9.24 2.60
N ASP A 133 14.82 -9.25 2.08
CA ASP A 133 14.19 -8.09 1.41
C ASP A 133 13.66 -7.05 2.41
N TYR A 134 13.46 -7.43 3.69
CA TYR A 134 12.88 -6.57 4.71
C TYR A 134 13.94 -5.70 5.38
N ILE A 135 13.53 -4.48 5.73
CA ILE A 135 14.25 -3.58 6.63
C ILE A 135 13.30 -3.29 7.78
N TYR A 136 13.63 -3.78 8.99
CA TYR A 136 12.73 -3.66 10.15
C TYR A 136 13.06 -2.49 11.07
N ASP A 137 14.25 -1.92 10.96
CA ASP A 137 14.70 -0.79 11.78
C ASP A 137 14.64 0.49 10.97
N TYR A 138 13.99 1.52 11.53
CA TYR A 138 13.79 2.78 10.81
C TYR A 138 15.12 3.51 10.54
N GLN A 139 16.08 3.43 11.46
CA GLN A 139 17.39 4.05 11.24
C GLN A 139 18.16 3.33 10.15
N ASP A 140 18.05 2.00 10.08
CA ASP A 140 18.61 1.21 8.97
C ASP A 140 17.95 1.59 7.65
N PHE A 141 16.64 1.84 7.66
CA PHE A 141 15.92 2.31 6.48
C PHE A 141 16.43 3.67 6.01
N LEU A 142 16.62 4.62 6.92
CA LEU A 142 17.16 5.93 6.55
C LEU A 142 18.57 5.83 5.97
N ALA A 143 19.43 4.97 6.53
CA ALA A 143 20.76 4.71 6.00
C ALA A 143 20.69 4.06 4.60
N TYR A 144 19.78 3.12 4.41
CA TYR A 144 19.54 2.47 3.11
C TYR A 144 19.12 3.51 2.06
N LYS A 145 18.20 4.42 2.41
CA LYS A 145 17.73 5.46 1.48
C LYS A 145 18.82 6.48 1.15
N ALA A 146 19.71 6.78 2.08
CA ALA A 146 20.84 7.68 1.84
C ALA A 146 21.81 7.10 0.80
N SER A 147 21.97 5.77 0.76
CA SER A 147 22.83 5.05 -0.17
C SER A 147 22.11 4.66 -1.48
N ASN A 148 20.77 4.65 -1.48
CA ASN A 148 19.93 4.23 -2.61
C ASN A 148 18.78 5.23 -2.80
N PRO A 149 19.09 6.47 -3.18
CA PRO A 149 18.08 7.53 -3.30
C PRO A 149 17.07 7.30 -4.42
#